data_9bb00c1989a8ff3e998073dd84a1c5b3
#
_entry.id   9bb00c1989a8ff3e998073dd84a1c5b3
#
_cell.length_a   1.000
_cell.length_b   1.000
_cell.length_c   1.000
_cell.angle_alpha   90.00
_cell.angle_beta   90.00
_cell.angle_gamma   90.00
#
_symmetry.space_group_name_H-M   'P 1'
#
loop_
_entity.id
_entity.type
_entity.pdbx_description
1 polymer ?
#
loop_
_entity_poly.entity_id
_entity_poly.type
_entity_poly.pdbx_seq_one_letter_code
_entity_poly.pdbx_strand_id
1 'polypeptide(L)'
;FPEDELTGKQLTENNCVACHEDKSINLASIDTMALGTQRELVAVMTEGKMQEQAKHLSKAEINKIATYISSAEHALLLKCSRQLTESDLRSGSNWTSKGNGPLNKRYQKNTNINSSNIKNLKLKWSFRLKGWDARSQPIAIGNLILAATKDTLYALDSDTGCAFWTFKSPSAFRVSPAYDKEAGLFVFAVDQELITYKLDLLEGKLVWKTQLPRESEWNLSSGSISITNSHLIIPISTVETIAPLNPMYECCTTSGGIAKVDIQTGELIWYHRIEKPAELVGKVRVTRTKKYAPSGSAVWNTPGIDLTRNLVFFGTGQSLQSPASEFSDAIIALDLNTGERVWSTQTLAGDAYNVACEVPMARQWGCPVENGPDFDFGASVIKSFTSNKEEIFLAGQKSGWAFGMKPSNGEIIWKNRIGMGGVLGGIHTGMATDDERLYVSNSDRASLRKYDWDPKPGVYALNIDTGEI
;
A
#
# COMPACT_ATOMS: atom_id res chain seq x y z
N PHE A 1 40.28 -17.43 -33.53
CA PHE A 1 39.20 -17.79 -32.60
C PHE A 1 38.84 -16.52 -31.83
N PRO A 2 37.60 -16.08 -31.78
CA PRO A 2 37.23 -15.01 -30.86
C PRO A 2 37.45 -15.56 -29.44
N GLU A 3 38.21 -14.82 -28.60
CA GLU A 3 38.26 -15.07 -27.16
C GLU A 3 36.83 -15.07 -26.64
N ASP A 4 36.42 -16.11 -25.92
CA ASP A 4 35.09 -16.20 -25.32
C ASP A 4 34.89 -14.99 -24.38
N GLU A 5 34.05 -14.05 -24.79
CA GLU A 5 33.79 -12.85 -24.05
C GLU A 5 33.13 -13.21 -22.70
N LEU A 6 33.80 -12.87 -21.58
CA LEU A 6 33.31 -13.17 -20.23
C LEU A 6 31.89 -12.63 -20.02
N THR A 7 31.07 -13.45 -19.42
CA THR A 7 29.70 -13.07 -19.00
C THR A 7 29.72 -12.09 -17.83
N GLY A 8 28.65 -11.34 -17.62
CA GLY A 8 28.53 -10.45 -16.47
C GLY A 8 28.72 -11.14 -15.13
N LYS A 9 28.29 -12.40 -15.02
CA LYS A 9 28.50 -13.27 -13.85
C LYS A 9 29.99 -13.53 -13.60
N GLN A 10 30.68 -14.05 -14.61
CA GLN A 10 32.13 -14.34 -14.52
C GLN A 10 32.95 -13.08 -14.22
N LEU A 11 32.62 -11.96 -14.85
CA LEU A 11 33.27 -10.67 -14.56
C LEU A 11 33.03 -10.22 -13.11
N THR A 12 31.84 -10.42 -12.55
CA THR A 12 31.53 -10.11 -11.16
C THR A 12 32.29 -11.02 -10.19
N GLU A 13 32.31 -12.31 -10.46
CA GLU A 13 33.06 -13.29 -9.66
C GLU A 13 34.56 -12.97 -9.62
N ASN A 14 35.13 -12.62 -10.77
CA ASN A 14 36.56 -12.34 -10.88
C ASN A 14 37.00 -11.01 -10.27
N ASN A 15 36.12 -9.99 -10.25
CA ASN A 15 36.52 -8.61 -9.91
C ASN A 15 35.89 -8.05 -8.65
N CYS A 16 34.77 -8.60 -8.17
CA CYS A 16 33.95 -8.00 -7.11
C CYS A 16 33.85 -8.87 -5.86
N VAL A 17 33.65 -10.18 -6.02
CA VAL A 17 33.32 -11.12 -4.95
C VAL A 17 34.39 -11.14 -3.85
N ALA A 18 35.67 -11.15 -4.20
CA ALA A 18 36.76 -11.24 -3.24
C ALA A 18 36.72 -10.15 -2.13
N CYS A 19 36.27 -8.95 -2.46
CA CYS A 19 36.15 -7.84 -1.49
C CYS A 19 34.74 -7.71 -0.93
N HIS A 20 33.70 -7.89 -1.75
CA HIS A 20 32.32 -7.62 -1.37
C HIS A 20 31.65 -8.77 -0.58
N GLU A 21 32.21 -9.96 -0.62
CA GLU A 21 31.76 -11.10 0.20
C GLU A 21 32.71 -11.40 1.40
N ASP A 22 33.79 -10.65 1.56
CA ASP A 22 34.67 -10.75 2.73
C ASP A 22 34.01 -10.04 3.92
N LYS A 23 33.53 -10.82 4.87
CA LYS A 23 32.87 -10.30 6.09
C LYS A 23 33.80 -9.54 7.03
N SER A 24 35.12 -9.62 6.84
CA SER A 24 36.10 -8.82 7.61
C SER A 24 36.20 -7.39 7.10
N ILE A 25 35.76 -7.12 5.88
CA ILE A 25 35.75 -5.81 5.24
C ILE A 25 34.34 -5.23 5.32
N ASN A 26 34.21 -4.02 5.83
CA ASN A 26 32.90 -3.35 5.94
C ASN A 26 32.45 -2.73 4.61
N LEU A 27 32.23 -3.57 3.58
CA LEU A 27 31.70 -3.18 2.28
C LEU A 27 30.29 -3.72 2.08
N ALA A 28 29.53 -3.09 1.17
CA ALA A 28 28.23 -3.62 0.75
C ALA A 28 28.43 -4.96 0.04
N SER A 29 27.71 -6.00 0.44
CA SER A 29 27.72 -7.29 -0.27
C SER A 29 27.19 -7.16 -1.70
N ILE A 30 27.46 -8.14 -2.57
CA ILE A 30 26.91 -8.17 -3.94
C ILE A 30 25.37 -8.09 -3.90
N ASP A 31 24.72 -8.76 -2.92
CA ASP A 31 23.27 -8.68 -2.72
C ASP A 31 22.80 -7.26 -2.36
N THR A 32 23.57 -6.55 -1.53
CA THR A 32 23.29 -5.14 -1.21
C THR A 32 23.46 -4.26 -2.44
N MET A 33 24.49 -4.51 -3.25
CA MET A 33 24.71 -3.76 -4.51
C MET A 33 23.59 -4.04 -5.54
N ALA A 34 23.00 -5.24 -5.53
CA ALA A 34 21.86 -5.59 -6.36
C ALA A 34 20.60 -4.75 -6.10
N LEU A 35 20.54 -4.00 -4.99
CA LEU A 35 19.48 -3.01 -4.73
C LEU A 35 19.60 -1.77 -5.63
N GLY A 36 20.81 -1.49 -6.16
CA GLY A 36 21.04 -0.38 -7.08
C GLY A 36 20.53 -0.66 -8.48
N THR A 37 20.18 0.41 -9.20
CA THR A 37 19.89 0.33 -10.64
C THR A 37 21.19 0.09 -11.43
N GLN A 38 21.07 -0.46 -12.65
CA GLN A 38 22.21 -0.60 -13.55
C GLN A 38 22.97 0.73 -13.71
N ARG A 39 22.23 1.84 -13.87
CA ARG A 39 22.82 3.18 -14.02
C ARG A 39 23.63 3.62 -12.80
N GLU A 40 23.11 3.37 -11.61
CA GLU A 40 23.82 3.71 -10.35
C GLU A 40 25.08 2.86 -10.18
N LEU A 41 24.99 1.56 -10.48
CA LEU A 41 26.16 0.68 -10.43
C LEU A 41 27.23 1.09 -11.46
N VAL A 42 26.85 1.46 -12.67
CA VAL A 42 27.78 2.02 -13.66
C VAL A 42 28.42 3.29 -13.13
N ALA A 43 27.62 4.24 -12.60
CA ALA A 43 28.15 5.51 -12.07
C ALA A 43 29.13 5.30 -10.90
N VAL A 44 28.86 4.35 -10.00
CA VAL A 44 29.77 4.01 -8.88
C VAL A 44 31.12 3.48 -9.39
N MET A 45 31.14 2.71 -10.49
CA MET A 45 32.35 2.16 -11.08
C MET A 45 33.07 3.10 -12.02
N THR A 46 32.40 4.11 -12.61
CA THR A 46 33.02 5.05 -13.56
C THR A 46 33.40 6.40 -12.97
N GLU A 47 32.62 6.88 -12.00
CA GLU A 47 32.72 8.24 -11.45
C GLU A 47 32.69 8.26 -9.91
N GLY A 48 32.40 7.08 -9.29
CA GLY A 48 32.17 6.96 -7.85
C GLY A 48 33.31 6.27 -7.10
N LYS A 49 32.95 5.72 -5.93
CA LYS A 49 33.88 5.14 -4.96
C LYS A 49 34.66 3.92 -5.47
N MET A 50 34.18 3.24 -6.51
CA MET A 50 34.78 2.04 -7.10
C MET A 50 35.57 2.34 -8.38
N GLN A 51 35.72 3.61 -8.76
CA GLN A 51 36.42 4.02 -9.99
C GLN A 51 37.82 3.45 -10.11
N GLU A 52 38.62 3.55 -9.03
CA GLU A 52 40.00 3.06 -9.01
C GLU A 52 40.09 1.54 -9.16
N GLN A 53 39.17 0.80 -8.50
CA GLN A 53 39.10 -0.65 -8.56
C GLN A 53 38.61 -1.16 -9.91
N ALA A 54 37.77 -0.39 -10.58
CA ALA A 54 37.16 -0.75 -11.87
C ALA A 54 37.94 -0.20 -13.10
N LYS A 55 39.03 0.56 -12.90
CA LYS A 55 39.76 1.27 -13.99
C LYS A 55 40.35 0.34 -15.07
N HIS A 56 40.57 -0.91 -14.74
CA HIS A 56 41.07 -1.92 -15.68
C HIS A 56 39.97 -2.56 -16.54
N LEU A 57 38.70 -2.32 -16.22
CA LEU A 57 37.55 -2.83 -16.95
C LEU A 57 37.14 -1.88 -18.08
N SER A 58 36.80 -2.42 -19.22
CA SER A 58 36.16 -1.67 -20.30
C SER A 58 34.76 -1.23 -19.95
N LYS A 59 34.23 -0.22 -20.66
CA LYS A 59 32.83 0.21 -20.50
C LYS A 59 31.82 -0.92 -20.77
N ALA A 60 32.14 -1.83 -21.70
CA ALA A 60 31.30 -2.98 -21.99
C ALA A 60 31.25 -3.96 -20.82
N GLU A 61 32.40 -4.28 -20.21
CA GLU A 61 32.49 -5.15 -19.04
C GLU A 61 31.81 -4.54 -17.82
N ILE A 62 31.99 -3.23 -17.55
CA ILE A 62 31.29 -2.51 -16.50
C ILE A 62 29.78 -2.60 -16.70
N ASN A 63 29.28 -2.44 -17.92
CA ASN A 63 27.86 -2.61 -18.21
C ASN A 63 27.38 -4.05 -18.01
N LYS A 64 28.18 -5.05 -18.39
CA LYS A 64 27.85 -6.47 -18.15
C LYS A 64 27.78 -6.78 -16.66
N ILE A 65 28.75 -6.31 -15.87
CA ILE A 65 28.74 -6.43 -14.39
C ILE A 65 27.51 -5.76 -13.81
N ALA A 66 27.26 -4.51 -14.16
CA ALA A 66 26.13 -3.74 -13.66
C ALA A 66 24.79 -4.39 -14.05
N THR A 67 24.65 -4.89 -15.27
CA THR A 67 23.47 -5.64 -15.73
C THR A 67 23.28 -6.92 -14.92
N TYR A 68 24.34 -7.70 -14.70
CA TYR A 68 24.27 -8.94 -13.94
C TYR A 68 23.89 -8.67 -12.48
N ILE A 69 24.61 -7.78 -11.79
CA ILE A 69 24.33 -7.45 -10.38
C ILE A 69 22.92 -6.87 -10.23
N SER A 70 22.50 -5.99 -11.15
CA SER A 70 21.15 -5.42 -11.12
C SER A 70 20.05 -6.34 -11.67
N SER A 71 20.41 -7.53 -12.19
CA SER A 71 19.45 -8.46 -12.76
C SER A 71 18.62 -9.14 -11.67
N ALA A 72 17.35 -9.41 -12.00
CA ALA A 72 16.48 -10.15 -11.12
C ALA A 72 16.87 -11.62 -10.91
N GLU A 73 17.75 -12.15 -11.76
CA GLU A 73 18.31 -13.51 -11.62
C GLU A 73 19.20 -13.63 -10.39
N HIS A 74 19.98 -12.59 -10.07
CA HIS A 74 20.86 -12.62 -8.90
C HIS A 74 20.03 -12.65 -7.60
N ALA A 75 18.96 -11.88 -7.50
CA ALA A 75 18.06 -11.88 -6.32
C ALA A 75 17.23 -13.17 -6.18
N LEU A 76 17.01 -13.92 -7.28
CA LEU A 76 16.27 -15.19 -7.28
C LEU A 76 17.13 -16.41 -6.93
N LEU A 77 18.46 -16.29 -6.86
CA LEU A 77 19.37 -17.37 -6.57
C LEU A 77 19.45 -17.77 -5.09
N LEU A 78 18.94 -16.93 -4.18
CA LEU A 78 18.92 -17.22 -2.75
C LEU A 78 17.68 -18.05 -2.35
N LYS A 79 17.60 -19.29 -2.86
CA LYS A 79 16.66 -20.27 -2.30
C LYS A 79 17.21 -20.81 -0.98
N CYS A 80 16.34 -20.95 0.02
CA CYS A 80 16.72 -21.60 1.27
C CYS A 80 17.08 -23.06 1.01
N SER A 81 18.11 -23.54 1.67
CA SER A 81 18.53 -24.96 1.63
C SER A 81 17.64 -25.84 2.53
N ARG A 82 16.83 -25.26 3.39
CA ARG A 82 15.87 -25.92 4.28
C ARG A 82 14.43 -25.58 3.90
N GLN A 83 13.50 -26.38 4.35
CA GLN A 83 12.07 -26.09 4.26
C GLN A 83 11.60 -25.23 5.43
N LEU A 84 10.54 -24.45 5.21
CA LEU A 84 9.81 -23.75 6.25
C LEU A 84 8.99 -24.76 7.07
N THR A 85 9.01 -24.62 8.38
CA THR A 85 8.32 -25.51 9.32
C THR A 85 7.37 -24.73 10.23
N GLU A 86 6.41 -25.39 10.87
CA GLU A 86 5.53 -24.76 11.85
C GLU A 86 6.29 -24.15 13.04
N SER A 87 7.44 -24.73 13.41
CA SER A 87 8.27 -24.19 14.51
C SER A 87 8.83 -22.80 14.17
N ASP A 88 9.12 -22.53 12.89
CA ASP A 88 9.57 -21.21 12.44
C ASP A 88 8.50 -20.14 12.64
N LEU A 89 7.22 -20.50 12.55
CA LEU A 89 6.09 -19.58 12.68
C LEU A 89 5.73 -19.24 14.14
N ARG A 90 6.26 -20.00 15.11
CA ARG A 90 5.97 -19.82 16.55
C ARG A 90 6.97 -18.93 17.26
N SER A 91 8.09 -18.61 16.62
CA SER A 91 9.15 -17.79 17.19
C SER A 91 8.95 -16.30 16.88
N GLY A 92 9.33 -15.43 17.82
CA GLY A 92 9.38 -13.98 17.59
C GLY A 92 8.03 -13.25 17.68
N SER A 93 8.06 -12.01 17.22
CA SER A 93 6.89 -11.12 17.19
C SER A 93 6.25 -11.14 15.80
N ASN A 94 4.93 -11.02 15.75
CA ASN A 94 4.18 -11.06 14.49
C ASN A 94 3.74 -9.66 14.07
N TRP A 95 3.75 -9.40 12.75
CA TRP A 95 3.11 -8.28 12.09
C TRP A 95 2.27 -8.83 10.94
N THR A 96 1.02 -9.15 11.20
CA THR A 96 0.22 -10.09 10.40
C THR A 96 -0.59 -9.47 9.27
N SER A 97 -0.64 -8.13 9.20
CA SER A 97 -1.34 -7.37 8.14
C SER A 97 -0.75 -5.96 8.04
N LYS A 98 -1.16 -5.18 7.06
CA LYS A 98 -0.71 -3.78 6.90
C LYS A 98 -0.95 -2.94 8.16
N GLY A 99 -2.07 -3.13 8.83
CA GLY A 99 -2.44 -2.40 10.06
C GLY A 99 -1.92 -3.05 11.35
N ASN A 100 -1.29 -4.21 11.27
CA ASN A 100 -0.96 -5.09 12.40
C ASN A 100 -2.19 -5.41 13.25
N GLY A 101 -3.16 -6.06 12.60
CA GLY A 101 -4.43 -6.47 13.19
C GLY A 101 -5.63 -5.63 12.71
N PRO A 102 -6.85 -6.02 13.12
CA PRO A 102 -8.10 -5.48 12.59
C PRO A 102 -8.39 -4.02 12.97
N LEU A 103 -7.71 -3.48 13.97
CA LEU A 103 -7.90 -2.10 14.45
C LEU A 103 -6.97 -1.08 13.78
N ASN A 104 -6.08 -1.50 12.87
CA ASN A 104 -5.13 -0.67 12.12
C ASN A 104 -4.17 0.17 12.96
N LYS A 105 -3.85 -0.22 14.19
CA LYS A 105 -3.01 0.56 15.11
C LYS A 105 -1.57 0.75 14.65
N ARG A 106 -1.06 -0.15 13.79
CA ARG A 106 0.33 -0.14 13.31
C ARG A 106 1.34 -0.07 14.46
N TYR A 107 1.05 -0.78 15.52
CA TYR A 107 1.82 -0.81 16.75
C TYR A 107 2.22 -2.24 17.11
N GLN A 108 3.50 -2.42 17.41
CA GLN A 108 4.05 -3.68 17.91
C GLN A 108 4.45 -3.51 19.36
N LYS A 109 3.58 -3.96 20.27
CA LYS A 109 3.80 -3.86 21.71
C LYS A 109 4.96 -4.77 22.18
N ASN A 110 5.09 -5.94 21.56
CA ASN A 110 6.10 -6.94 21.94
C ASN A 110 7.37 -6.76 21.09
N THR A 111 8.12 -5.68 21.33
CA THR A 111 9.39 -5.40 20.65
C THR A 111 10.48 -5.14 21.65
N ASN A 112 11.71 -5.58 21.34
CA ASN A 112 12.90 -5.24 22.10
C ASN A 112 13.54 -3.91 21.64
N ILE A 113 13.03 -3.29 20.57
CA ILE A 113 13.52 -2.01 20.06
C ILE A 113 12.92 -0.88 20.91
N ASN A 114 13.78 0.00 21.40
CA ASN A 114 13.39 1.17 22.19
C ASN A 114 14.37 2.33 21.97
N SER A 115 14.09 3.49 22.59
CA SER A 115 14.90 4.71 22.42
C SER A 115 16.37 4.56 22.84
N SER A 116 16.70 3.63 23.73
CA SER A 116 18.06 3.41 24.18
C SER A 116 18.91 2.58 23.21
N ASN A 117 18.30 1.67 22.45
CA ASN A 117 18.99 0.72 21.58
C ASN A 117 18.77 0.91 20.08
N ILE A 118 17.81 1.74 19.64
CA ILE A 118 17.51 1.95 18.21
C ILE A 118 18.74 2.40 17.42
N LYS A 119 19.63 3.17 18.02
CA LYS A 119 20.90 3.61 17.39
C LYS A 119 21.90 2.48 17.11
N ASN A 120 21.69 1.31 17.72
CA ASN A 120 22.55 0.14 17.57
C ASN A 120 22.06 -0.82 16.49
N LEU A 121 20.95 -0.51 15.81
CA LEU A 121 20.44 -1.33 14.69
C LEU A 121 21.50 -1.42 13.58
N LYS A 122 21.68 -2.64 13.07
CA LYS A 122 22.57 -2.93 11.94
C LYS A 122 21.75 -3.62 10.83
N LEU A 123 22.15 -3.38 9.58
CA LEU A 123 21.62 -4.11 8.45
C LEU A 123 21.98 -5.59 8.59
N LYS A 124 20.97 -6.46 8.62
CA LYS A 124 21.15 -7.90 8.74
C LYS A 124 21.30 -8.56 7.37
N TRP A 125 20.41 -8.23 6.46
CA TRP A 125 20.42 -8.65 5.06
C TRP A 125 19.55 -7.68 4.24
N SER A 126 19.61 -7.80 2.93
CA SER A 126 18.76 -7.08 1.98
C SER A 126 18.27 -8.03 0.91
N PHE A 127 17.06 -7.80 0.41
CA PHE A 127 16.44 -8.58 -0.65
C PHE A 127 15.85 -7.66 -1.71
N ARG A 128 16.17 -7.89 -2.98
CA ARG A 128 15.63 -7.10 -4.07
C ARG A 128 14.30 -7.68 -4.55
N LEU A 129 13.23 -6.94 -4.33
CA LEU A 129 11.93 -7.24 -4.93
C LEU A 129 11.94 -6.85 -6.42
N LYS A 130 11.31 -7.66 -7.27
CA LYS A 130 11.14 -7.34 -8.70
C LYS A 130 10.18 -6.17 -8.89
N GLY A 131 10.56 -5.21 -9.75
CA GLY A 131 9.75 -4.06 -10.10
C GLY A 131 10.00 -2.85 -9.20
N TRP A 132 9.51 -1.71 -9.64
CA TRP A 132 9.72 -0.39 -9.01
C TRP A 132 8.51 0.12 -8.22
N ASP A 133 7.37 -0.58 -8.27
CA ASP A 133 6.12 -0.20 -7.57
C ASP A 133 5.85 -1.12 -6.37
N ALA A 134 6.72 -1.08 -5.37
CA ALA A 134 6.55 -1.82 -4.12
C ALA A 134 5.69 -1.01 -3.15
N ARG A 135 4.36 -1.02 -3.34
CA ARG A 135 3.39 -0.39 -2.41
C ARG A 135 2.91 -1.33 -1.31
N SER A 136 3.16 -2.62 -1.48
CA SER A 136 2.89 -3.64 -0.48
C SER A 136 3.83 -3.48 0.71
N GLN A 137 3.28 -3.41 1.91
CA GLN A 137 4.06 -3.52 3.14
C GLN A 137 4.32 -5.00 3.43
N PRO A 138 5.55 -5.43 3.73
CA PRO A 138 5.81 -6.79 4.18
C PRO A 138 5.08 -7.10 5.49
N ILE A 139 4.73 -8.38 5.69
CA ILE A 139 4.25 -8.89 6.98
C ILE A 139 5.25 -9.91 7.53
N ALA A 140 5.23 -10.10 8.84
CA ALA A 140 6.12 -11.02 9.55
C ALA A 140 5.34 -11.99 10.44
N ILE A 141 5.69 -13.27 10.37
CA ILE A 141 5.07 -14.35 11.13
C ILE A 141 6.21 -15.24 11.65
N GLY A 142 6.56 -15.07 12.92
CA GLY A 142 7.75 -15.74 13.46
C GLY A 142 9.00 -15.43 12.65
N ASN A 143 9.67 -16.47 12.15
CA ASN A 143 10.86 -16.36 11.30
C ASN A 143 10.54 -16.21 9.79
N LEU A 144 9.31 -15.99 9.43
CA LEU A 144 8.87 -15.79 8.05
C LEU A 144 8.56 -14.33 7.77
N ILE A 145 9.07 -13.80 6.65
CA ILE A 145 8.66 -12.51 6.08
C ILE A 145 7.96 -12.75 4.75
N LEU A 146 6.75 -12.24 4.62
CA LEU A 146 6.01 -12.25 3.36
C LEU A 146 6.03 -10.87 2.73
N ALA A 147 6.54 -10.79 1.50
CA ALA A 147 6.62 -9.55 0.74
C ALA A 147 6.04 -9.76 -0.66
N ALA A 148 5.17 -8.85 -1.10
CA ALA A 148 4.54 -8.91 -2.40
C ALA A 148 4.95 -7.70 -3.24
N THR A 149 5.28 -7.93 -4.51
CA THR A 149 5.52 -6.87 -5.48
C THR A 149 5.32 -7.39 -6.89
N LYS A 150 4.86 -6.53 -7.79
CA LYS A 150 4.55 -6.94 -9.17
C LYS A 150 3.70 -8.21 -9.15
N ASP A 151 4.07 -9.24 -9.90
CA ASP A 151 3.34 -10.51 -10.05
C ASP A 151 3.71 -11.58 -9.01
N THR A 152 4.55 -11.27 -8.02
CA THR A 152 5.14 -12.29 -7.16
C THR A 152 4.99 -11.98 -5.67
N LEU A 153 4.51 -12.96 -4.91
CA LEU A 153 4.57 -13.01 -3.45
C LEU A 153 5.77 -13.89 -3.06
N TYR A 154 6.61 -13.36 -2.18
CA TYR A 154 7.84 -14.01 -1.68
C TYR A 154 7.66 -14.39 -0.23
N ALA A 155 8.08 -15.61 0.15
CA ALA A 155 8.23 -16.08 1.53
C ALA A 155 9.72 -16.15 1.86
N LEU A 156 10.20 -15.25 2.71
CA LEU A 156 11.61 -15.08 3.02
C LEU A 156 11.90 -15.50 4.45
N ASP A 157 13.06 -16.13 4.65
CA ASP A 157 13.61 -16.41 5.97
C ASP A 157 14.06 -15.10 6.63
N SER A 158 13.57 -14.80 7.84
CA SER A 158 13.88 -13.54 8.54
C SER A 158 15.34 -13.46 9.01
N ASP A 159 16.04 -14.59 9.08
CA ASP A 159 17.43 -14.65 9.51
C ASP A 159 18.43 -14.43 8.38
N THR A 160 18.15 -14.96 7.22
CA THR A 160 19.08 -15.00 6.10
C THR A 160 18.62 -14.22 4.85
N GLY A 161 17.30 -13.93 4.75
CA GLY A 161 16.71 -13.31 3.56
C GLY A 161 16.54 -14.27 2.38
N CYS A 162 16.86 -15.56 2.50
CA CYS A 162 16.62 -16.55 1.45
C CYS A 162 15.11 -16.78 1.25
N ALA A 163 14.70 -17.18 0.05
CA ALA A 163 13.31 -17.48 -0.24
C ALA A 163 12.99 -18.96 0.00
N PHE A 164 12.02 -19.26 0.85
CA PHE A 164 11.45 -20.58 1.02
C PHE A 164 10.62 -20.98 -0.20
N TRP A 165 9.72 -20.08 -0.60
CA TRP A 165 8.88 -20.26 -1.77
C TRP A 165 8.47 -18.92 -2.39
N THR A 166 7.97 -18.99 -3.60
CA THR A 166 7.36 -17.85 -4.30
C THR A 166 6.06 -18.29 -4.95
N PHE A 167 5.07 -17.38 -4.96
CA PHE A 167 3.82 -17.58 -5.69
C PHE A 167 3.65 -16.48 -6.74
N LYS A 168 3.31 -16.85 -7.98
CA LYS A 168 3.05 -15.91 -9.07
C LYS A 168 1.57 -15.77 -9.34
N SER A 169 1.11 -14.53 -9.44
CA SER A 169 -0.22 -14.15 -9.94
C SER A 169 -0.16 -13.73 -11.41
N PRO A 170 -1.25 -13.87 -12.16
CA PRO A 170 -1.38 -13.27 -13.50
C PRO A 170 -1.28 -11.75 -13.52
N SER A 171 -1.64 -11.09 -12.43
CA SER A 171 -1.63 -9.63 -12.27
C SER A 171 -0.75 -9.19 -11.10
N ALA A 172 -0.49 -7.89 -11.00
CA ALA A 172 0.41 -7.35 -9.98
C ALA A 172 -0.21 -7.36 -8.58
N PHE A 173 0.60 -7.67 -7.58
CA PHE A 173 0.28 -7.43 -6.17
C PHE A 173 0.65 -5.98 -5.80
N ARG A 174 -0.33 -5.20 -5.43
CA ARG A 174 -0.15 -3.80 -5.00
C ARG A 174 -0.28 -3.63 -3.49
N VAL A 175 -0.90 -4.59 -2.83
CA VAL A 175 -1.30 -4.52 -1.44
C VAL A 175 -0.64 -5.60 -0.60
N SER A 176 -0.62 -5.41 0.71
CA SER A 176 0.00 -6.33 1.64
C SER A 176 -0.80 -7.62 1.75
N PRO A 177 -0.14 -8.78 1.86
CA PRO A 177 -0.81 -10.01 2.26
C PRO A 177 -1.35 -9.89 3.68
N ALA A 178 -2.22 -10.81 4.09
CA ALA A 178 -2.76 -10.89 5.43
C ALA A 178 -2.69 -12.33 5.97
N TYR A 179 -2.50 -12.44 7.28
CA TYR A 179 -2.45 -13.69 8.03
C TYR A 179 -3.24 -13.54 9.32
N ASP A 180 -3.94 -14.60 9.70
CA ASP A 180 -4.53 -14.75 11.04
C ASP A 180 -4.29 -16.17 11.53
N LYS A 181 -3.75 -16.33 12.73
CA LYS A 181 -3.42 -17.62 13.30
C LYS A 181 -4.64 -18.52 13.53
N GLU A 182 -5.80 -17.92 13.80
CA GLU A 182 -7.05 -18.65 14.03
C GLU A 182 -7.63 -19.19 12.70
N ALA A 183 -7.20 -18.61 11.57
CA ALA A 183 -7.55 -19.11 10.23
C ALA A 183 -6.70 -20.32 9.80
N GLY A 184 -5.71 -20.74 10.63
CA GLY A 184 -4.80 -21.84 10.34
C GLY A 184 -3.52 -21.41 9.61
N LEU A 185 -2.84 -22.37 8.99
CA LEU A 185 -1.56 -22.16 8.30
C LEU A 185 -1.79 -21.67 6.85
N PHE A 186 -2.47 -20.54 6.69
CA PHE A 186 -2.80 -19.97 5.39
C PHE A 186 -2.47 -18.48 5.35
N VAL A 187 -2.02 -18.01 4.19
CA VAL A 187 -1.88 -16.58 3.88
C VAL A 187 -2.86 -16.19 2.78
N PHE A 188 -3.34 -14.96 2.87
CA PHE A 188 -4.31 -14.38 1.93
C PHE A 188 -3.67 -13.21 1.20
N ALA A 189 -3.89 -13.14 -0.10
CA ALA A 189 -3.42 -12.06 -0.96
C ALA A 189 -4.49 -11.68 -1.97
N VAL A 190 -4.44 -10.46 -2.48
CA VAL A 190 -5.28 -10.00 -3.58
C VAL A 190 -4.42 -9.26 -4.60
N ASP A 191 -4.61 -9.56 -5.87
CA ASP A 191 -3.91 -8.88 -6.96
C ASP A 191 -4.68 -7.65 -7.47
N GLN A 192 -4.10 -6.90 -8.39
CA GLN A 192 -4.73 -5.70 -8.93
C GLN A 192 -6.04 -5.96 -9.69
N GLU A 193 -6.22 -7.14 -10.24
CA GLU A 193 -7.46 -7.53 -10.92
C GLU A 193 -8.54 -8.04 -9.97
N LEU A 194 -8.33 -7.88 -8.65
CA LEU A 194 -9.28 -8.29 -7.62
C LEU A 194 -9.46 -9.82 -7.56
N ILE A 195 -8.45 -10.60 -7.98
CA ILE A 195 -8.43 -12.03 -7.70
C ILE A 195 -7.83 -12.21 -6.30
N THR A 196 -8.60 -12.82 -5.43
CA THR A 196 -8.20 -13.14 -4.06
C THR A 196 -7.70 -14.58 -3.99
N TYR A 197 -6.62 -14.81 -3.25
CA TYR A 197 -5.94 -16.08 -3.13
C TYR A 197 -5.85 -16.52 -1.68
N LYS A 198 -6.09 -17.81 -1.40
CA LYS A 198 -5.67 -18.51 -0.19
C LYS A 198 -4.53 -19.45 -0.55
N LEU A 199 -3.41 -19.29 0.12
CA LEU A 199 -2.22 -20.10 -0.11
C LEU A 199 -1.83 -20.84 1.17
N ASP A 200 -1.35 -22.05 1.03
CA ASP A 200 -0.67 -22.75 2.12
C ASP A 200 0.56 -21.95 2.56
N LEU A 201 0.69 -21.74 3.86
CA LEU A 201 1.75 -20.86 4.40
C LEU A 201 3.13 -21.51 4.36
N LEU A 202 3.22 -22.84 4.47
CA LEU A 202 4.49 -23.57 4.50
C LEU A 202 5.05 -23.80 3.10
N GLU A 203 4.18 -24.06 2.13
CA GLU A 203 4.60 -24.46 0.78
C GLU A 203 4.29 -23.42 -0.30
N GLY A 204 3.47 -22.40 -0.04
CA GLY A 204 3.02 -21.41 -1.01
C GLY A 204 2.07 -21.96 -2.07
N LYS A 205 1.50 -23.14 -1.85
CA LYS A 205 0.56 -23.76 -2.79
C LYS A 205 -0.81 -23.09 -2.75
N LEU A 206 -1.41 -22.94 -3.93
CA LEU A 206 -2.78 -22.43 -4.06
C LEU A 206 -3.79 -23.40 -3.45
N VAL A 207 -4.61 -22.92 -2.52
CA VAL A 207 -5.74 -23.66 -1.94
C VAL A 207 -7.03 -23.30 -2.67
N TRP A 208 -7.34 -22.00 -2.76
CA TRP A 208 -8.43 -21.48 -3.58
C TRP A 208 -8.11 -20.09 -4.11
N LYS A 209 -8.82 -19.69 -5.16
CA LYS A 209 -8.85 -18.32 -5.66
C LYS A 209 -10.28 -17.91 -6.04
N THR A 210 -10.61 -16.64 -5.85
CA THR A 210 -11.93 -16.07 -6.15
C THR A 210 -11.79 -14.74 -6.84
N GLN A 211 -12.53 -14.52 -7.92
CA GLN A 211 -12.69 -13.24 -8.58
C GLN A 211 -13.73 -12.42 -7.82
N LEU A 212 -13.34 -11.25 -7.33
CA LEU A 212 -14.27 -10.30 -6.72
C LEU A 212 -15.02 -9.49 -7.79
N PRO A 213 -16.16 -8.84 -7.42
CA PRO A 213 -16.87 -7.94 -8.31
C PRO A 213 -15.96 -6.87 -8.89
N ARG A 214 -15.96 -6.74 -10.22
CA ARG A 214 -15.16 -5.79 -10.98
C ARG A 214 -16.02 -5.19 -12.08
N GLU A 215 -16.44 -3.94 -11.93
CA GLU A 215 -17.35 -3.28 -12.86
C GLU A 215 -16.69 -2.95 -14.19
N SER A 216 -15.37 -2.69 -14.15
CA SER A 216 -14.57 -2.38 -15.33
C SER A 216 -13.08 -2.62 -15.08
N GLU A 217 -12.25 -2.46 -16.11
CA GLU A 217 -10.79 -2.48 -16.00
C GLU A 217 -10.21 -1.44 -15.04
N TRP A 218 -10.97 -0.40 -14.71
CA TRP A 218 -10.56 0.66 -13.79
C TRP A 218 -10.71 0.31 -12.32
N ASN A 219 -11.50 -0.72 -11.97
CA ASN A 219 -11.56 -1.20 -10.60
C ASN A 219 -10.35 -2.09 -10.29
N LEU A 220 -9.75 -1.85 -9.15
CA LEU A 220 -8.56 -2.60 -8.71
C LEU A 220 -8.42 -2.64 -7.19
N SER A 221 -7.54 -3.53 -6.72
CA SER A 221 -7.12 -3.57 -5.32
C SER A 221 -6.04 -2.51 -5.07
N SER A 222 -6.28 -1.59 -4.12
CA SER A 222 -5.34 -0.56 -3.68
C SER A 222 -5.20 -0.49 -2.16
N GLY A 223 -6.24 -0.82 -1.42
CA GLY A 223 -6.23 -1.05 0.02
C GLY A 223 -5.95 -2.51 0.36
N SER A 224 -5.29 -2.76 1.49
CA SER A 224 -4.96 -4.13 1.90
C SER A 224 -6.14 -4.83 2.57
N ILE A 225 -6.07 -6.15 2.58
CA ILE A 225 -7.07 -7.02 3.21
C ILE A 225 -7.07 -6.80 4.72
N SER A 226 -8.25 -6.72 5.33
CA SER A 226 -8.46 -6.94 6.75
C SER A 226 -9.06 -8.32 6.97
N ILE A 227 -8.66 -8.97 8.04
CA ILE A 227 -8.95 -10.38 8.30
C ILE A 227 -9.55 -10.58 9.69
N THR A 228 -10.52 -11.46 9.77
CA THR A 228 -10.99 -12.08 11.01
C THR A 228 -10.74 -13.58 10.95
N ASN A 229 -11.02 -14.30 12.02
CA ASN A 229 -10.89 -15.76 12.05
C ASN A 229 -11.75 -16.50 11.03
N SER A 230 -12.77 -15.86 10.46
CA SER A 230 -13.74 -16.49 9.53
C SER A 230 -13.93 -15.77 8.20
N HIS A 231 -13.48 -14.51 8.07
CA HIS A 231 -13.78 -13.70 6.89
C HIS A 231 -12.64 -12.79 6.50
N LEU A 232 -12.57 -12.49 5.19
CA LEU A 232 -11.74 -11.44 4.61
C LEU A 232 -12.63 -10.24 4.29
N ILE A 233 -12.16 -9.03 4.61
CA ILE A 233 -12.74 -7.75 4.21
C ILE A 233 -11.79 -7.10 3.23
N ILE A 234 -12.22 -6.93 1.99
CA ILE A 234 -11.37 -6.54 0.88
C ILE A 234 -11.91 -5.24 0.27
N PRO A 235 -11.13 -4.15 0.31
CA PRO A 235 -11.54 -2.89 -0.31
C PRO A 235 -11.34 -2.94 -1.82
N ILE A 236 -12.27 -2.32 -2.54
CA ILE A 236 -12.24 -2.15 -3.98
C ILE A 236 -12.08 -0.67 -4.29
N SER A 237 -11.07 -0.35 -5.05
CA SER A 237 -10.73 1.00 -5.48
C SER A 237 -11.03 1.21 -6.96
N THR A 238 -10.92 2.45 -7.43
CA THR A 238 -10.96 2.78 -8.85
C THR A 238 -9.83 3.71 -9.23
N VAL A 239 -9.27 3.52 -10.41
CA VAL A 239 -8.31 4.43 -11.06
C VAL A 239 -8.88 5.06 -12.32
N GLU A 240 -10.20 5.04 -12.51
CA GLU A 240 -10.88 5.73 -13.59
C GLU A 240 -10.61 7.25 -13.59
N THR A 241 -10.06 7.78 -12.48
CA THR A 241 -9.59 9.16 -12.35
C THR A 241 -8.63 9.61 -13.45
N ILE A 242 -7.91 8.67 -14.12
CA ILE A 242 -7.00 8.99 -15.24
C ILE A 242 -7.68 8.96 -16.61
N ALA A 243 -8.79 8.26 -16.74
CA ALA A 243 -9.48 8.05 -18.01
C ALA A 243 -9.97 9.35 -18.69
N PRO A 244 -10.42 10.38 -17.95
CA PRO A 244 -10.84 11.66 -18.55
C PRO A 244 -9.75 12.47 -19.23
N LEU A 245 -8.49 12.04 -19.18
CA LEU A 245 -7.43 12.60 -20.03
C LEU A 245 -7.73 12.38 -21.51
N ASN A 246 -8.43 11.30 -21.85
CA ASN A 246 -8.93 11.03 -23.20
C ASN A 246 -10.26 11.77 -23.43
N PRO A 247 -10.33 12.74 -24.38
CA PRO A 247 -11.55 13.52 -24.63
C PRO A 247 -12.72 12.70 -25.19
N MET A 248 -12.46 11.48 -25.67
CA MET A 248 -13.48 10.57 -26.21
C MET A 248 -13.97 9.54 -25.18
N TYR A 249 -13.41 9.52 -23.96
CA TYR A 249 -13.81 8.60 -22.92
C TYR A 249 -15.12 9.06 -22.26
N GLU A 250 -16.14 8.21 -22.28
CA GLU A 250 -17.41 8.44 -21.56
C GLU A 250 -17.22 8.20 -20.06
N CYS A 251 -17.10 9.26 -19.28
CA CYS A 251 -16.71 9.21 -17.87
C CYS A 251 -17.79 9.72 -16.92
N CYS A 252 -17.91 9.21 -15.72
CA CYS A 252 -17.23 8.08 -15.09
C CYS A 252 -18.31 7.18 -14.48
N THR A 253 -18.08 5.90 -14.42
CA THR A 253 -19.13 4.94 -14.02
C THR A 253 -18.72 4.06 -12.84
N THR A 254 -17.43 3.99 -12.52
CA THR A 254 -16.93 3.12 -11.47
C THR A 254 -17.14 3.71 -10.07
N SER A 255 -17.20 2.81 -9.10
CA SER A 255 -17.31 3.14 -7.67
C SER A 255 -16.26 2.37 -6.87
N GLY A 256 -15.90 2.93 -5.71
CA GLY A 256 -15.33 2.16 -4.63
C GLY A 256 -16.31 1.15 -4.05
N GLY A 257 -15.79 0.18 -3.29
CA GLY A 257 -16.62 -0.84 -2.64
C GLY A 257 -15.87 -1.62 -1.57
N ILE A 258 -16.61 -2.46 -0.85
CA ILE A 258 -16.10 -3.43 0.12
C ILE A 258 -16.71 -4.79 -0.20
N ALA A 259 -15.88 -5.83 -0.24
CA ALA A 259 -16.31 -7.22 -0.36
C ALA A 259 -15.99 -7.99 0.91
N LYS A 260 -16.91 -8.85 1.35
CA LYS A 260 -16.69 -9.84 2.40
C LYS A 260 -16.67 -11.23 1.79
N VAL A 261 -15.63 -11.98 2.10
CA VAL A 261 -15.36 -13.32 1.56
C VAL A 261 -15.21 -14.30 2.71
N ASP A 262 -15.81 -15.48 2.57
CA ASP A 262 -15.60 -16.59 3.49
C ASP A 262 -14.14 -17.10 3.40
N ILE A 263 -13.48 -17.25 4.54
CA ILE A 263 -12.06 -17.59 4.59
C ILE A 263 -11.79 -19.06 4.24
N GLN A 264 -12.77 -19.94 4.40
CA GLN A 264 -12.61 -21.37 4.13
C GLN A 264 -12.90 -21.70 2.67
N THR A 265 -14.02 -21.19 2.16
CA THR A 265 -14.51 -21.54 0.82
C THR A 265 -14.07 -20.58 -0.27
N GLY A 266 -13.75 -19.33 0.09
CA GLY A 266 -13.49 -18.24 -0.86
C GLY A 266 -14.78 -17.66 -1.47
N GLU A 267 -15.98 -18.04 -0.97
CA GLU A 267 -17.24 -17.53 -1.47
C GLU A 267 -17.46 -16.08 -1.07
N LEU A 268 -17.98 -15.29 -2.01
CA LEU A 268 -18.41 -13.91 -1.76
C LEU A 268 -19.70 -13.95 -0.91
N ILE A 269 -19.63 -13.40 0.32
CA ILE A 269 -20.79 -13.33 1.22
C ILE A 269 -21.65 -12.12 0.89
N TRP A 270 -21.01 -10.94 0.79
CA TRP A 270 -21.66 -9.71 0.34
C TRP A 270 -20.65 -8.75 -0.32
N TYR A 271 -21.19 -7.89 -1.16
CA TYR A 271 -20.49 -6.77 -1.77
C TYR A 271 -21.29 -5.48 -1.57
N HIS A 272 -20.67 -4.49 -0.95
CA HIS A 272 -21.21 -3.14 -0.81
C HIS A 272 -20.53 -2.20 -1.80
N ARG A 273 -21.27 -1.71 -2.77
CA ARG A 273 -20.87 -0.63 -3.67
C ARG A 273 -21.15 0.69 -2.98
N ILE A 274 -20.18 1.62 -2.94
CA ILE A 274 -20.35 2.90 -2.23
C ILE A 274 -21.39 3.77 -2.92
N GLU A 275 -21.22 3.99 -4.22
CA GLU A 275 -22.12 4.80 -5.03
C GLU A 275 -23.23 3.96 -5.66
N LYS A 276 -24.42 4.53 -5.82
CA LYS A 276 -25.43 3.93 -6.70
C LYS A 276 -24.93 3.89 -8.15
N PRO A 277 -25.56 3.07 -9.04
CA PRO A 277 -25.22 3.07 -10.46
C PRO A 277 -25.24 4.47 -11.06
N ALA A 278 -24.21 4.78 -11.85
CA ALA A 278 -24.06 6.11 -12.42
C ALA A 278 -25.08 6.35 -13.54
N GLU A 279 -25.66 7.55 -13.57
CA GLU A 279 -26.63 7.99 -14.55
C GLU A 279 -26.03 9.08 -15.44
N LEU A 280 -26.59 9.27 -16.64
CA LEU A 280 -26.17 10.33 -17.56
C LEU A 280 -26.50 11.70 -16.98
N VAL A 281 -25.46 12.49 -16.66
CA VAL A 281 -25.59 13.85 -16.12
C VAL A 281 -25.28 14.95 -17.10
N GLY A 282 -24.70 14.63 -18.26
CA GLY A 282 -24.39 15.65 -19.27
C GLY A 282 -23.49 15.13 -20.38
N LYS A 283 -23.03 16.08 -21.22
CA LYS A 283 -22.10 15.80 -22.31
C LYS A 283 -21.05 16.91 -22.42
N VAL A 284 -19.83 16.53 -22.78
CA VAL A 284 -18.77 17.48 -23.15
C VAL A 284 -19.23 18.32 -24.34
N ARG A 285 -19.05 19.64 -24.26
CA ARG A 285 -19.59 20.58 -25.25
C ARG A 285 -19.07 20.32 -26.68
N VAL A 286 -17.77 20.06 -26.81
CA VAL A 286 -17.10 19.95 -28.13
C VAL A 286 -17.21 18.52 -28.66
N THR A 287 -16.78 17.53 -27.88
CA THR A 287 -16.73 16.12 -28.32
C THR A 287 -18.07 15.40 -28.25
N ARG A 288 -19.05 15.95 -27.53
CA ARG A 288 -20.37 15.34 -27.25
C ARG A 288 -20.27 14.05 -26.44
N THR A 289 -19.08 13.74 -25.89
CA THR A 289 -18.82 12.60 -25.00
C THR A 289 -19.68 12.69 -23.75
N LYS A 290 -20.29 11.58 -23.35
CA LYS A 290 -21.22 11.54 -22.20
C LYS A 290 -20.47 11.60 -20.88
N LYS A 291 -21.11 12.22 -19.89
CA LYS A 291 -20.68 12.29 -18.49
C LYS A 291 -21.68 11.60 -17.58
N TYR A 292 -21.18 10.79 -16.65
CA TYR A 292 -22.00 9.99 -15.74
C TYR A 292 -21.61 10.26 -14.29
N ALA A 293 -22.59 10.31 -13.39
CA ALA A 293 -22.45 10.43 -11.94
C ALA A 293 -23.62 9.73 -11.22
N PRO A 294 -23.48 9.36 -9.92
CA PRO A 294 -22.29 9.47 -9.09
C PRO A 294 -21.22 8.44 -9.47
N SER A 295 -19.95 8.74 -9.22
CA SER A 295 -18.81 7.86 -9.49
C SER A 295 -17.62 8.23 -8.62
N GLY A 296 -16.71 7.31 -8.39
CA GLY A 296 -15.54 7.52 -7.54
C GLY A 296 -15.70 6.92 -6.15
N SER A 297 -15.52 7.73 -5.12
CA SER A 297 -15.55 7.30 -3.70
C SER A 297 -14.72 6.05 -3.46
N ALA A 298 -13.51 6.04 -4.02
CA ALA A 298 -12.60 4.91 -4.03
C ALA A 298 -12.20 4.51 -2.61
N VAL A 299 -12.20 3.19 -2.30
CA VAL A 299 -11.67 2.68 -1.03
C VAL A 299 -10.27 2.12 -1.27
N TRP A 300 -9.24 2.93 -0.98
CA TRP A 300 -7.84 2.57 -1.21
C TRP A 300 -6.99 2.52 0.07
N ASN A 301 -7.61 2.70 1.22
CA ASN A 301 -7.07 2.40 2.55
C ASN A 301 -7.46 0.98 3.00
N THR A 302 -6.83 0.49 4.08
CA THR A 302 -7.17 -0.80 4.68
C THR A 302 -8.36 -0.61 5.61
N PRO A 303 -9.49 -1.30 5.41
CA PRO A 303 -10.63 -1.22 6.32
C PRO A 303 -10.26 -1.66 7.74
N GLY A 304 -10.86 -1.05 8.74
CA GLY A 304 -10.78 -1.55 10.11
C GLY A 304 -11.99 -2.42 10.43
N ILE A 305 -11.87 -3.31 11.41
CA ILE A 305 -12.95 -4.19 11.87
C ILE A 305 -13.15 -4.01 13.37
N ASP A 306 -14.33 -3.61 13.77
CA ASP A 306 -14.77 -3.54 15.17
C ASP A 306 -15.69 -4.71 15.48
N LEU A 307 -15.14 -5.79 16.00
CA LEU A 307 -15.92 -6.98 16.38
C LEU A 307 -16.88 -6.71 17.53
N THR A 308 -16.60 -5.73 18.40
CA THR A 308 -17.45 -5.37 19.54
C THR A 308 -18.76 -4.75 19.07
N ARG A 309 -18.72 -3.92 18.01
CA ARG A 309 -19.89 -3.27 17.42
C ARG A 309 -20.38 -3.94 16.15
N ASN A 310 -19.70 -5.00 15.70
CA ASN A 310 -19.99 -5.66 14.45
C ASN A 310 -19.90 -4.71 13.24
N LEU A 311 -18.83 -3.88 13.18
CA LEU A 311 -18.64 -2.86 12.14
C LEU A 311 -17.39 -3.11 11.30
N VAL A 312 -17.50 -2.78 10.01
CA VAL A 312 -16.38 -2.50 9.11
C VAL A 312 -16.32 -1.00 8.89
N PHE A 313 -15.17 -0.37 9.10
CA PHE A 313 -15.03 1.09 8.96
C PHE A 313 -13.83 1.46 8.08
N PHE A 314 -14.00 2.49 7.25
CA PHE A 314 -13.00 2.90 6.26
C PHE A 314 -13.24 4.34 5.80
N GLY A 315 -12.26 4.88 5.07
CA GLY A 315 -12.39 6.18 4.41
C GLY A 315 -12.57 6.04 2.92
N THR A 316 -13.18 7.03 2.29
CA THR A 316 -13.39 7.11 0.84
C THR A 316 -12.56 8.23 0.22
N GLY A 317 -12.37 8.17 -1.09
CA GLY A 317 -11.80 9.24 -1.89
C GLY A 317 -12.86 10.12 -2.55
N GLN A 318 -12.39 10.99 -3.44
CA GLN A 318 -13.18 12.00 -4.15
C GLN A 318 -14.21 11.38 -5.11
N SER A 319 -15.19 12.16 -5.53
CA SER A 319 -16.00 11.87 -6.72
C SER A 319 -15.19 12.11 -8.01
N LEU A 320 -15.47 11.35 -9.06
CA LEU A 320 -14.74 11.49 -10.33
C LEU A 320 -15.43 12.44 -11.32
N GLN A 321 -16.73 12.71 -11.13
CA GLN A 321 -17.54 13.58 -11.98
C GLN A 321 -18.57 14.36 -11.17
N SER A 322 -18.98 15.53 -11.71
CA SER A 322 -20.07 16.36 -11.13
C SER A 322 -21.44 15.72 -11.33
N PRO A 323 -22.36 15.88 -10.36
CA PRO A 323 -22.16 16.49 -9.04
C PRO A 323 -21.37 15.58 -8.10
N ALA A 324 -20.61 16.19 -7.17
CA ALA A 324 -19.92 15.47 -6.14
C ALA A 324 -20.92 14.71 -5.23
N SER A 325 -20.57 13.48 -4.87
CA SER A 325 -21.39 12.63 -4.00
C SER A 325 -21.23 13.00 -2.52
N GLU A 326 -22.25 12.70 -1.73
CA GLU A 326 -22.20 12.77 -0.27
C GLU A 326 -21.30 11.68 0.37
N PHE A 327 -20.83 10.72 -0.42
CA PHE A 327 -19.91 9.64 0.01
C PHE A 327 -18.46 9.88 -0.41
N SER A 328 -18.17 10.98 -1.13
CA SER A 328 -16.79 11.42 -1.33
C SER A 328 -16.21 11.97 -0.04
N ASP A 329 -14.93 11.73 0.22
CA ASP A 329 -14.18 12.24 1.39
C ASP A 329 -14.91 11.99 2.71
N ALA A 330 -15.43 10.80 2.84
CA ALA A 330 -16.23 10.38 4.00
C ALA A 330 -15.56 9.23 4.77
N ILE A 331 -15.87 9.15 6.05
CA ILE A 331 -15.69 7.93 6.85
C ILE A 331 -17.02 7.21 6.89
N ILE A 332 -17.00 5.92 6.55
CA ILE A 332 -18.18 5.07 6.46
C ILE A 332 -18.02 3.87 7.38
N ALA A 333 -19.10 3.49 8.05
CA ALA A 333 -19.21 2.23 8.78
C ALA A 333 -20.35 1.38 8.19
N LEU A 334 -20.02 0.11 7.92
CA LEU A 334 -20.96 -0.92 7.49
C LEU A 334 -21.16 -1.95 8.60
N ASP A 335 -22.34 -2.54 8.67
CA ASP A 335 -22.56 -3.73 9.47
C ASP A 335 -21.74 -4.91 8.90
N LEU A 336 -20.94 -5.54 9.74
CA LEU A 336 -20.03 -6.62 9.33
C LEU A 336 -20.78 -7.85 8.81
N ASN A 337 -22.01 -8.11 9.28
CA ASN A 337 -22.78 -9.27 8.87
C ASN A 337 -23.48 -9.04 7.53
N THR A 338 -24.15 -7.89 7.39
CA THR A 338 -25.02 -7.62 6.24
C THR A 338 -24.38 -6.82 5.13
N GLY A 339 -23.31 -6.06 5.43
CA GLY A 339 -22.70 -5.11 4.49
C GLY A 339 -23.54 -3.83 4.32
N GLU A 340 -24.62 -3.65 5.06
CA GLU A 340 -25.43 -2.43 5.02
C GLU A 340 -24.72 -1.27 5.72
N ARG A 341 -24.92 -0.06 5.20
CA ARG A 341 -24.35 1.14 5.80
C ARG A 341 -25.06 1.51 7.09
N VAL A 342 -24.30 1.58 8.19
CA VAL A 342 -24.79 2.01 9.50
C VAL A 342 -24.77 3.52 9.61
N TRP A 343 -23.64 4.15 9.23
CA TRP A 343 -23.49 5.59 9.18
C TRP A 343 -22.41 6.01 8.19
N SER A 344 -22.44 7.27 7.78
CA SER A 344 -21.39 7.94 7.00
C SER A 344 -21.23 9.38 7.48
N THR A 345 -19.99 9.86 7.52
CA THR A 345 -19.65 11.24 7.88
C THR A 345 -18.73 11.82 6.83
N GLN A 346 -19.27 12.69 5.97
CA GLN A 346 -18.50 13.44 4.98
C GLN A 346 -17.76 14.58 5.69
N THR A 347 -16.45 14.68 5.47
CA THR A 347 -15.60 15.72 6.07
C THR A 347 -15.34 16.89 5.14
N LEU A 348 -15.48 16.68 3.84
CA LEU A 348 -15.37 17.68 2.79
C LEU A 348 -16.43 17.44 1.72
N ALA A 349 -17.39 18.34 1.62
CA ALA A 349 -18.40 18.32 0.57
C ALA A 349 -17.86 18.97 -0.72
N GLY A 350 -18.34 18.51 -1.87
CA GLY A 350 -18.04 19.13 -3.16
C GLY A 350 -16.68 18.75 -3.73
N ASP A 351 -16.01 17.70 -3.24
CA ASP A 351 -14.78 17.22 -3.85
C ASP A 351 -15.10 16.27 -5.02
N ALA A 352 -15.22 16.86 -6.21
CA ALA A 352 -15.20 16.13 -7.47
C ALA A 352 -13.92 16.50 -8.23
N TYR A 353 -13.09 15.50 -8.47
CA TYR A 353 -11.77 15.63 -9.07
C TYR A 353 -11.42 14.41 -9.93
N ASN A 354 -10.66 14.66 -10.99
CA ASN A 354 -9.92 13.65 -11.73
C ASN A 354 -8.65 14.27 -12.34
N VAL A 355 -7.74 13.44 -12.87
CA VAL A 355 -6.42 13.87 -13.33
C VAL A 355 -6.49 14.91 -14.47
N ALA A 356 -7.59 14.99 -15.23
CA ALA A 356 -7.77 16.04 -16.24
C ALA A 356 -7.77 17.45 -15.64
N CYS A 357 -8.06 17.59 -14.34
CA CYS A 357 -7.99 18.88 -13.64
C CYS A 357 -6.57 19.44 -13.53
N GLU A 358 -5.55 18.59 -13.59
CA GLU A 358 -4.13 18.99 -13.50
C GLU A 358 -3.52 19.28 -14.88
N VAL A 359 -4.16 18.87 -15.98
CA VAL A 359 -3.65 19.04 -17.34
C VAL A 359 -4.41 20.17 -18.04
N PRO A 360 -3.79 21.32 -18.34
CA PRO A 360 -4.48 22.52 -18.84
C PRO A 360 -5.41 22.28 -20.04
N MET A 361 -4.99 21.45 -20.99
CA MET A 361 -5.80 21.13 -22.17
C MET A 361 -6.95 20.18 -21.81
N ALA A 362 -6.69 19.12 -21.02
CA ALA A 362 -7.70 18.13 -20.65
C ALA A 362 -8.76 18.69 -19.68
N ARG A 363 -8.44 19.73 -18.93
CA ARG A 363 -9.38 20.42 -18.02
C ARG A 363 -10.65 20.86 -18.72
N GLN A 364 -10.58 21.25 -19.99
CA GLN A 364 -11.72 21.77 -20.76
C GLN A 364 -12.82 20.74 -21.02
N TRP A 365 -12.48 19.43 -21.03
CA TRP A 365 -13.45 18.37 -21.28
C TRP A 365 -13.60 17.37 -20.14
N GLY A 366 -12.52 17.10 -19.39
CA GLY A 366 -12.48 16.02 -18.39
C GLY A 366 -12.75 16.46 -16.96
N CYS A 367 -12.26 17.64 -16.55
CA CYS A 367 -12.41 18.09 -15.17
C CYS A 367 -13.87 18.33 -14.79
N PRO A 368 -14.31 17.88 -13.58
CA PRO A 368 -15.59 18.23 -12.99
C PRO A 368 -15.73 19.75 -12.77
N VAL A 369 -16.97 20.23 -12.62
CA VAL A 369 -17.26 21.66 -12.43
C VAL A 369 -16.69 22.16 -11.10
N GLU A 370 -16.77 21.36 -10.06
CA GLU A 370 -16.26 21.65 -8.72
C GLU A 370 -14.74 21.81 -8.70
N ASN A 371 -14.02 21.09 -9.55
CA ASN A 371 -12.55 21.08 -9.59
C ASN A 371 -11.96 20.92 -8.20
N GLY A 372 -12.44 19.93 -7.45
CA GLY A 372 -12.14 19.68 -6.06
C GLY A 372 -10.65 19.46 -5.77
N PRO A 373 -10.25 19.49 -4.50
CA PRO A 373 -8.83 19.44 -4.10
C PRO A 373 -8.21 18.04 -4.08
N ASP A 374 -8.99 16.97 -4.27
CA ASP A 374 -8.54 15.57 -4.18
C ASP A 374 -8.04 15.23 -2.75
N PHE A 375 -8.90 15.43 -1.76
CA PHE A 375 -8.55 15.29 -0.34
C PHE A 375 -8.99 13.96 0.29
N ASP A 376 -8.75 12.87 -0.40
CA ASP A 376 -9.08 11.51 0.02
C ASP A 376 -8.65 11.15 1.45
N PHE A 377 -9.33 10.16 2.02
CA PHE A 377 -8.84 9.36 3.13
C PHE A 377 -7.97 8.20 2.62
N GLY A 378 -6.67 8.44 2.44
CA GLY A 378 -5.71 7.40 2.04
C GLY A 378 -5.15 6.63 3.23
N ALA A 379 -5.05 7.26 4.39
CA ALA A 379 -4.67 6.61 5.63
C ALA A 379 -5.82 5.77 6.18
N SER A 380 -5.51 4.56 6.66
CA SER A 380 -6.50 3.69 7.30
C SER A 380 -7.02 4.32 8.58
N VAL A 381 -8.32 4.24 8.81
CA VAL A 381 -8.94 4.64 10.08
C VAL A 381 -8.48 3.67 11.17
N ILE A 382 -8.14 4.21 12.34
CA ILE A 382 -7.68 3.46 13.50
C ILE A 382 -8.78 3.45 14.56
N LYS A 383 -9.05 2.30 15.19
CA LYS A 383 -9.80 2.24 16.44
C LYS A 383 -8.85 2.23 17.63
N SER A 384 -9.07 3.15 18.58
CA SER A 384 -8.27 3.30 19.80
C SER A 384 -9.18 3.63 21.00
N PHE A 385 -8.57 4.04 22.11
CA PHE A 385 -9.24 4.43 23.33
C PHE A 385 -8.69 5.77 23.82
N THR A 386 -9.56 6.61 24.35
CA THR A 386 -9.20 7.84 25.09
C THR A 386 -8.58 7.52 26.45
N SER A 387 -8.03 8.51 27.13
CA SER A 387 -7.53 8.38 28.50
C SER A 387 -8.60 7.87 29.47
N ASN A 388 -9.87 8.24 29.21
CA ASN A 388 -11.04 7.79 29.99
C ASN A 388 -11.55 6.38 29.58
N LYS A 389 -10.82 5.66 28.70
CA LYS A 389 -11.22 4.35 28.16
C LYS A 389 -12.46 4.35 27.26
N GLU A 390 -12.87 5.50 26.78
CA GLU A 390 -13.89 5.60 25.75
C GLU A 390 -13.30 5.25 24.39
N GLU A 391 -14.07 4.55 23.56
CA GLU A 391 -13.62 4.18 22.23
C GLU A 391 -13.68 5.38 21.28
N ILE A 392 -12.66 5.47 20.42
CA ILE A 392 -12.53 6.55 19.44
C ILE A 392 -12.03 5.99 18.11
N PHE A 393 -12.56 6.48 16.98
CA PHE A 393 -11.98 6.33 15.66
C PHE A 393 -11.08 7.53 15.38
N LEU A 394 -9.88 7.25 14.85
CA LEU A 394 -8.89 8.24 14.49
C LEU A 394 -8.70 8.18 12.98
N ALA A 395 -8.91 9.27 12.28
CA ALA A 395 -8.83 9.37 10.84
C ALA A 395 -7.89 10.50 10.40
N GLY A 396 -7.21 10.33 9.28
CA GLY A 396 -6.33 11.34 8.68
C GLY A 396 -6.58 11.45 7.18
N GLN A 397 -6.62 12.69 6.69
CA GLN A 397 -7.00 13.02 5.33
C GLN A 397 -5.88 13.75 4.57
N LYS A 398 -5.85 13.63 3.26
CA LYS A 398 -4.92 14.36 2.37
C LYS A 398 -5.02 15.88 2.50
N SER A 399 -6.09 16.40 3.09
CA SER A 399 -6.24 17.83 3.44
C SER A 399 -5.31 18.31 4.57
N GLY A 400 -4.60 17.41 5.24
CA GLY A 400 -3.82 17.69 6.44
C GLY A 400 -4.64 17.73 7.72
N TRP A 401 -5.93 17.44 7.66
CA TRP A 401 -6.78 17.30 8.86
C TRP A 401 -6.68 15.90 9.46
N ALA A 402 -6.57 15.86 10.79
CA ALA A 402 -6.79 14.68 11.62
C ALA A 402 -8.10 14.83 12.39
N PHE A 403 -8.77 13.70 12.62
CA PHE A 403 -10.10 13.65 13.24
C PHE A 403 -10.15 12.59 14.33
N GLY A 404 -10.82 12.92 15.45
CA GLY A 404 -11.31 11.96 16.42
C GLY A 404 -12.83 11.87 16.33
N MET A 405 -13.38 10.65 16.23
CA MET A 405 -14.80 10.44 15.93
C MET A 405 -15.39 9.36 16.84
N LYS A 406 -16.69 9.50 17.16
CA LYS A 406 -17.44 8.45 17.89
C LYS A 406 -17.67 7.22 17.01
N PRO A 407 -17.25 6.00 17.42
CA PRO A 407 -17.48 4.80 16.63
C PRO A 407 -18.96 4.45 16.41
N SER A 408 -19.85 4.88 17.30
CA SER A 408 -21.26 4.53 17.27
C SER A 408 -22.06 5.22 16.16
N ASN A 409 -21.69 6.45 15.78
CA ASN A 409 -22.48 7.26 14.85
C ASN A 409 -21.63 8.16 13.92
N GLY A 410 -20.29 8.10 14.01
CA GLY A 410 -19.40 8.91 13.19
C GLY A 410 -19.34 10.40 13.55
N GLU A 411 -19.89 10.81 14.69
CA GLU A 411 -19.82 12.21 15.17
C GLU A 411 -18.38 12.62 15.42
N ILE A 412 -17.96 13.77 14.87
CA ILE A 412 -16.61 14.31 15.07
C ILE A 412 -16.52 14.91 16.48
N ILE A 413 -15.66 14.34 17.33
CA ILE A 413 -15.37 14.80 18.68
C ILE A 413 -14.38 15.97 18.62
N TRP A 414 -13.31 15.77 17.83
CA TRP A 414 -12.30 16.81 17.59
C TRP A 414 -11.76 16.71 16.16
N LYS A 415 -11.23 17.82 15.67
CA LYS A 415 -10.45 17.89 14.43
C LYS A 415 -9.31 18.87 14.58
N ASN A 416 -8.13 18.54 14.04
CA ASN A 416 -6.98 19.43 14.03
C ASN A 416 -6.28 19.39 12.67
N ARG A 417 -5.92 20.55 12.12
CA ARG A 417 -5.20 20.66 10.87
C ARG A 417 -3.71 20.79 11.14
N ILE A 418 -2.92 19.82 10.69
CA ILE A 418 -1.48 19.76 10.94
C ILE A 418 -0.65 20.17 9.73
N GLY A 419 -1.26 20.33 8.56
CA GLY A 419 -0.54 20.64 7.34
C GLY A 419 -1.37 21.30 6.26
N MET A 420 -0.70 21.66 5.16
CA MET A 420 -1.29 22.28 3.98
C MET A 420 -2.26 21.33 3.26
N GLY A 421 -1.88 20.08 3.13
CA GLY A 421 -2.57 19.10 2.29
C GLY A 421 -2.17 19.16 0.82
N GLY A 422 -2.89 18.43 -0.02
CA GLY A 422 -2.71 18.40 -1.47
C GLY A 422 -2.99 17.04 -2.09
N VAL A 423 -3.07 16.99 -3.42
CA VAL A 423 -3.29 15.75 -4.20
C VAL A 423 -2.33 14.63 -3.79
N LEU A 424 -1.08 14.96 -3.52
CA LEU A 424 -0.05 14.05 -3.00
C LEU A 424 0.44 14.46 -1.60
N GLY A 425 -0.32 15.32 -0.90
CA GLY A 425 0.03 15.91 0.37
C GLY A 425 -0.75 15.37 1.56
N GLY A 426 -0.62 16.05 2.68
CA GLY A 426 -1.35 15.80 3.91
C GLY A 426 -1.06 14.44 4.55
N ILE A 427 -2.05 13.89 5.24
CA ILE A 427 -1.98 12.57 5.88
C ILE A 427 -2.34 11.51 4.83
N HIS A 428 -1.35 11.15 4.00
CA HIS A 428 -1.58 10.41 2.76
C HIS A 428 -1.64 8.89 2.93
N THR A 429 -0.69 8.30 3.66
CA THR A 429 -0.46 6.84 3.59
C THR A 429 -0.60 6.08 4.90
N GLY A 430 -0.61 6.75 6.03
CA GLY A 430 -0.79 6.03 7.29
C GLY A 430 -0.53 6.85 8.55
N MET A 431 -1.08 6.32 9.61
CA MET A 431 -0.93 6.78 10.99
C MET A 431 -0.62 5.58 11.87
N ALA A 432 -0.21 5.81 13.11
CA ALA A 432 -0.02 4.77 14.12
C ALA A 432 -0.46 5.29 15.50
N THR A 433 -0.78 4.38 16.42
CA THR A 433 -1.08 4.75 17.80
C THR A 433 -0.56 3.70 18.77
N ASP A 434 -0.03 4.16 19.90
CA ASP A 434 0.31 3.35 21.06
C ASP A 434 -0.79 3.35 22.14
N ASP A 435 -1.99 3.86 21.82
CA ASP A 435 -3.13 4.12 22.70
C ASP A 435 -2.95 5.31 23.68
N GLU A 436 -1.82 6.03 23.59
CA GLU A 436 -1.61 7.29 24.33
C GLU A 436 -1.58 8.48 23.36
N ARG A 437 -0.96 8.27 22.18
CA ARG A 437 -0.78 9.29 21.15
C ARG A 437 -1.15 8.76 19.76
N LEU A 438 -1.62 9.66 18.94
CA LEU A 438 -1.76 9.42 17.50
C LEU A 438 -0.53 10.00 16.78
N TYR A 439 0.25 9.12 16.13
CA TYR A 439 1.40 9.50 15.32
C TYR A 439 0.98 9.64 13.86
N VAL A 440 1.22 10.82 13.30
CA VAL A 440 0.74 11.21 11.98
C VAL A 440 1.90 11.64 11.10
N SER A 441 2.04 11.05 9.93
CA SER A 441 2.97 11.53 8.90
C SER A 441 2.24 12.50 7.97
N ASN A 442 2.74 13.73 7.89
CA ASN A 442 2.24 14.76 6.98
C ASN A 442 3.27 14.99 5.86
N SER A 443 2.89 14.72 4.60
CA SER A 443 3.83 14.76 3.49
C SER A 443 3.98 16.15 2.85
N ASP A 444 2.98 16.99 2.90
CA ASP A 444 2.89 18.36 2.34
C ASP A 444 3.85 18.63 1.18
N ARG A 445 3.75 17.77 0.16
CA ARG A 445 4.61 17.85 -1.01
C ARG A 445 4.25 19.07 -1.84
N ALA A 446 5.27 19.74 -2.38
CA ALA A 446 5.08 20.82 -3.33
C ALA A 446 4.14 20.40 -4.47
N SER A 447 3.13 21.21 -4.76
CA SER A 447 2.10 21.00 -5.77
C SER A 447 2.04 22.19 -6.72
N LEU A 448 1.58 21.97 -7.95
CA LEU A 448 1.23 23.03 -8.87
C LEU A 448 -0.03 23.78 -8.44
N ARG A 449 -0.92 23.14 -7.68
CA ARG A 449 -2.05 23.78 -7.02
C ARG A 449 -1.59 24.60 -5.84
N LYS A 450 -2.18 25.78 -5.67
CA LYS A 450 -2.01 26.60 -4.48
C LYS A 450 -3.09 26.22 -3.46
N TYR A 451 -2.67 26.04 -2.22
CA TYR A 451 -3.53 25.81 -1.07
C TYR A 451 -3.32 26.95 -0.06
N ASP A 452 -4.32 27.19 0.76
CA ASP A 452 -4.37 28.35 1.66
C ASP A 452 -3.50 28.23 2.94
N TRP A 453 -2.69 27.18 3.02
CA TRP A 453 -1.82 26.91 4.18
C TRP A 453 -0.38 26.70 3.74
N ASP A 454 0.55 27.06 4.64
CA ASP A 454 1.96 26.79 4.44
C ASP A 454 2.26 25.29 4.59
N PRO A 455 3.18 24.74 3.78
CA PRO A 455 3.63 23.35 3.93
C PRO A 455 4.27 23.12 5.31
N LYS A 456 3.86 22.02 5.96
CA LYS A 456 4.42 21.57 7.24
C LYS A 456 4.73 20.08 7.20
N PRO A 457 5.67 19.63 6.32
CA PRO A 457 6.02 18.22 6.24
C PRO A 457 6.70 17.77 7.54
N GLY A 458 6.38 16.55 7.98
CA GLY A 458 6.96 16.00 9.19
C GLY A 458 6.15 14.86 9.81
N VAL A 459 6.61 14.41 10.98
CA VAL A 459 5.89 13.45 11.81
C VAL A 459 5.45 14.18 13.08
N TYR A 460 4.18 14.03 13.40
CA TYR A 460 3.53 14.70 14.53
C TYR A 460 2.98 13.67 15.50
N ALA A 461 3.05 13.96 16.80
CA ALA A 461 2.37 13.20 17.83
C ALA A 461 1.22 14.07 18.37
N LEU A 462 0.00 13.57 18.27
CA LEU A 462 -1.22 14.24 18.71
C LEU A 462 -1.78 13.55 19.96
N ASN A 463 -2.32 14.33 20.85
CA ASN A 463 -3.11 13.82 21.97
C ASN A 463 -4.38 13.16 21.43
N ILE A 464 -4.69 11.93 21.85
CA ILE A 464 -5.84 11.17 21.36
C ILE A 464 -7.17 11.83 21.76
N ASP A 465 -7.24 12.43 22.95
CA ASP A 465 -8.48 12.98 23.49
C ASP A 465 -8.87 14.30 22.84
N THR A 466 -7.88 15.14 22.48
CA THR A 466 -8.10 16.52 22.00
C THR A 466 -7.65 16.79 20.58
N GLY A 467 -6.80 15.92 20.00
CA GLY A 467 -6.15 16.14 18.70
C GLY A 467 -5.03 17.18 18.72
N GLU A 468 -4.68 17.76 19.85
CA GLU A 468 -3.60 18.75 19.97
C GLU A 468 -2.22 18.09 19.77
N ILE A 469 -1.31 18.87 19.17
CA ILE A 469 0.08 18.44 18.96
C ILE A 469 0.83 18.46 20.30
#